data_30212a43b39f40127d5dcecbbbcdcd46
#
_entry.id   30212a43b39f40127d5dcecbbbcdcd46
#
_cell.length_a   1.000
_cell.length_b   1.000
_cell.length_c   1.000
_cell.angle_alpha   90.00
_cell.angle_beta   90.00
_cell.angle_gamma   90.00
#
_symmetry.space_group_name_H-M   'P 1'
#
loop_
_entity.id
_entity.type
_entity.pdbx_description
1 polymer ?
#
loop_
_entity_poly.entity_id
_entity_poly.type
_entity_poly.pdbx_seq_one_letter_code
_entity_poly.pdbx_strand_id
1 'polypeptide(L)'
;MKLLIASDIHGSAAWCRKLMGAIEAETPDRIVLLGDLLYHGPRNDLPDEYAPKEVAAMLNSLAEQIIAVRGNCEAEVDQMMLDFPCLADYTVVLDSGRTAKDLRDAHAMHELFCTHGHVYGPGLHNSTDNLPKLADNSIVLYGHTHIKVDEALTVGEVELRVFNPGSVSIPKDGSHSYGVYEDGELHHVILE
;
A
#
# COMPACT_ATOMS: atom_id res chain seq x y z
N MET A 1 -13.38 6.62 7.86
CA MET A 1 -11.93 6.35 8.13
C MET A 1 -11.12 6.87 6.97
N LYS A 2 -10.01 7.58 7.25
CA LYS A 2 -9.10 8.06 6.21
C LYS A 2 -7.78 7.30 6.27
N LEU A 3 -7.34 6.73 5.14
CA LEU A 3 -6.04 6.05 4.99
C LEU A 3 -5.21 6.74 3.91
N LEU A 4 -3.92 6.89 4.19
CA LEU A 4 -2.93 7.17 3.15
C LEU A 4 -2.28 5.83 2.77
N ILE A 5 -2.22 5.54 1.48
CA ILE A 5 -1.76 4.25 0.95
C ILE A 5 -0.53 4.50 0.07
N ALA A 6 0.61 3.92 0.42
CA ALA A 6 1.85 4.09 -0.32
C ALA A 6 2.55 2.75 -0.56
N SER A 7 3.34 2.66 -1.61
CA SER A 7 4.07 1.45 -2.00
C SER A 7 5.38 1.81 -2.69
N ASP A 8 6.32 0.86 -2.68
CA ASP A 8 7.51 0.91 -3.53
C ASP A 8 8.36 2.17 -3.32
N ILE A 9 8.77 2.40 -2.04
CA ILE A 9 9.66 3.49 -1.60
C ILE A 9 11.13 3.19 -1.96
N HIS A 10 11.50 1.90 -1.94
CA HIS A 10 12.81 1.40 -2.37
C HIS A 10 14.02 2.14 -1.81
N GLY A 11 13.92 2.64 -0.57
CA GLY A 11 15.03 3.30 0.12
C GLY A 11 15.35 4.72 -0.34
N SER A 12 14.49 5.35 -1.15
CA SER A 12 14.66 6.74 -1.56
C SER A 12 14.33 7.71 -0.42
N ALA A 13 15.34 8.34 0.15
CA ALA A 13 15.14 9.36 1.18
C ALA A 13 14.50 10.64 0.61
N ALA A 14 14.83 11.00 -0.63
CA ALA A 14 14.23 12.16 -1.30
C ALA A 14 12.71 12.02 -1.39
N TRP A 15 12.22 10.91 -1.93
CA TRP A 15 10.80 10.68 -2.11
C TRP A 15 10.07 10.31 -0.80
N CYS A 16 10.77 9.66 0.13
CA CYS A 16 10.21 9.42 1.46
C CYS A 16 9.96 10.73 2.20
N ARG A 17 10.84 11.74 2.12
CA ARG A 17 10.58 13.08 2.72
C ARG A 17 9.36 13.76 2.13
N LYS A 18 9.13 13.65 0.83
CA LYS A 18 7.91 14.17 0.20
C LYS A 18 6.67 13.42 0.68
N LEU A 19 6.76 12.10 0.80
CA LEU A 19 5.70 11.28 1.39
C LEU A 19 5.38 11.71 2.84
N MET A 20 6.40 11.96 3.66
CA MET A 20 6.21 12.48 5.04
C MET A 20 5.45 13.80 5.04
N GLY A 21 5.78 14.73 4.13
CA GLY A 21 5.04 15.98 3.96
C GLY A 21 3.59 15.77 3.52
N ALA A 22 3.34 14.79 2.64
CA ALA A 22 2.00 14.41 2.23
C ALA A 22 1.19 13.80 3.40
N ILE A 23 1.80 12.95 4.21
CA ILE A 23 1.17 12.37 5.42
C ILE A 23 0.76 13.48 6.40
N GLU A 24 1.64 14.47 6.61
CA GLU A 24 1.33 15.62 7.49
C GLU A 24 0.16 16.45 6.94
N ALA A 25 0.09 16.67 5.63
CA ALA A 25 -0.98 17.42 4.98
C ALA A 25 -2.32 16.67 4.98
N GLU A 26 -2.29 15.37 4.69
CA GLU A 26 -3.48 14.53 4.61
C GLU A 26 -4.08 14.18 5.98
N THR A 27 -3.26 14.18 7.02
CA THR A 27 -3.68 13.83 8.40
C THR A 27 -4.49 12.52 8.47
N PRO A 28 -3.98 11.39 7.92
CA PRO A 28 -4.72 10.14 7.87
C PRO A 28 -4.88 9.51 9.26
N ASP A 29 -5.95 8.73 9.45
CA ASP A 29 -6.12 7.91 10.66
C ASP A 29 -5.07 6.81 10.75
N ARG A 30 -4.67 6.24 9.60
CA ARG A 30 -3.61 5.22 9.46
C ARG A 30 -2.88 5.38 8.11
N ILE A 31 -1.68 4.84 8.07
CA ILE A 31 -0.81 4.78 6.89
C ILE A 31 -0.68 3.31 6.49
N VAL A 32 -1.07 2.96 5.28
CA VAL A 32 -0.93 1.61 4.74
C VAL A 32 0.28 1.58 3.80
N LEU A 33 1.30 0.82 4.17
CA LEU A 33 2.50 0.62 3.35
C LEU A 33 2.43 -0.77 2.70
N LEU A 34 2.40 -0.81 1.38
CA LEU A 34 2.19 -2.04 0.62
C LEU A 34 3.50 -2.75 0.24
N GLY A 35 4.60 -2.47 0.95
CA GLY A 35 5.88 -3.17 0.81
C GLY A 35 6.89 -2.49 -0.10
N ASP A 36 8.04 -3.14 -0.27
CA ASP A 36 9.24 -2.65 -0.97
C ASP A 36 9.72 -1.30 -0.42
N LEU A 37 10.01 -1.28 0.91
CA LEU A 37 10.25 -0.05 1.65
C LEU A 37 11.72 0.41 1.60
N LEU A 38 12.67 -0.49 1.91
CA LEU A 38 14.07 -0.11 2.15
C LEU A 38 15.02 -0.51 1.02
N TYR A 39 14.85 -1.70 0.44
CA TYR A 39 15.77 -2.20 -0.58
C TYR A 39 15.29 -1.84 -1.99
N HIS A 40 16.22 -1.35 -2.83
CA HIS A 40 15.89 -0.94 -4.20
C HIS A 40 15.54 -2.12 -5.14
N GLY A 41 15.90 -3.36 -4.76
CA GLY A 41 15.77 -4.54 -5.61
C GLY A 41 16.86 -4.62 -6.69
N PRO A 42 17.34 -5.83 -7.03
CA PRO A 42 18.49 -5.99 -7.93
C PRO A 42 18.17 -5.68 -9.41
N ARG A 43 16.91 -5.46 -9.74
CA ARG A 43 16.45 -5.17 -11.11
C ARG A 43 16.25 -3.68 -11.39
N ASN A 44 16.30 -2.85 -10.36
CA ASN A 44 16.11 -1.40 -10.47
C ASN A 44 17.44 -0.68 -10.31
N ASP A 45 17.58 0.47 -10.97
CA ASP A 45 18.63 1.42 -10.64
C ASP A 45 18.39 2.00 -9.25
N LEU A 46 19.43 2.57 -8.65
CA LEU A 46 19.30 3.24 -7.35
C LEU A 46 18.37 4.46 -7.51
N PRO A 47 17.33 4.57 -6.69
CA PRO A 47 16.47 5.74 -6.71
C PRO A 47 17.18 6.98 -6.14
N ASP A 48 16.56 8.13 -6.35
CA ASP A 48 17.07 9.41 -5.87
C ASP A 48 17.37 9.37 -4.36
N GLU A 49 18.58 9.79 -4.00
CA GLU A 49 19.07 9.78 -2.62
C GLU A 49 18.81 8.43 -1.91
N TYR A 50 19.31 7.34 -2.48
CA TYR A 50 19.18 6.02 -1.87
C TYR A 50 19.86 5.98 -0.50
N ALA A 51 19.07 6.04 0.56
CA ALA A 51 19.50 6.06 1.95
C ALA A 51 18.53 5.30 2.86
N PRO A 52 18.50 3.95 2.79
CA PRO A 52 17.49 3.14 3.48
C PRO A 52 17.47 3.35 5.01
N LYS A 53 18.58 3.71 5.64
CA LYS A 53 18.62 4.04 7.07
C LYS A 53 17.85 5.33 7.39
N GLU A 54 17.89 6.31 6.50
CA GLU A 54 17.13 7.55 6.67
C GLU A 54 15.64 7.27 6.47
N VAL A 55 15.29 6.45 5.47
CA VAL A 55 13.90 6.01 5.23
C VAL A 55 13.37 5.28 6.47
N ALA A 56 14.13 4.32 7.02
CA ALA A 56 13.74 3.61 8.25
C ALA A 56 13.50 4.58 9.42
N ALA A 57 14.39 5.56 9.62
CA ALA A 57 14.23 6.55 10.69
C ALA A 57 12.96 7.42 10.51
N MET A 58 12.65 7.84 9.27
CA MET A 58 11.43 8.59 8.96
C MET A 58 10.19 7.75 9.23
N LEU A 59 10.12 6.53 8.73
CA LEU A 59 8.97 5.64 8.92
C LEU A 59 8.78 5.26 10.40
N ASN A 60 9.85 4.99 11.14
CA ASN A 60 9.79 4.65 12.56
C ASN A 60 9.21 5.80 13.41
N SER A 61 9.38 7.06 12.99
CA SER A 61 8.74 8.19 13.67
C SER A 61 7.20 8.15 13.64
N LEU A 62 6.62 7.33 12.76
CA LEU A 62 5.18 7.13 12.57
C LEU A 62 4.74 5.68 12.87
N ALA A 63 5.58 4.87 13.50
CA ALA A 63 5.37 3.43 13.67
C ALA A 63 3.99 3.05 14.22
N GLU A 64 3.45 3.81 15.18
CA GLU A 64 2.14 3.56 15.78
C GLU A 64 0.96 3.76 14.82
N GLN A 65 1.16 4.49 13.71
CA GLN A 65 0.14 4.77 12.71
C GLN A 65 0.24 3.84 11.49
N ILE A 66 1.37 3.12 11.33
CA ILE A 66 1.66 2.30 10.16
C ILE A 66 1.03 0.91 10.27
N ILE A 67 0.42 0.50 9.16
CA ILE A 67 0.04 -0.87 8.85
C ILE A 67 0.85 -1.24 7.60
N ALA A 68 1.72 -2.25 7.70
CA ALA A 68 2.55 -2.63 6.57
C ALA A 68 2.39 -4.11 6.20
N VAL A 69 2.61 -4.39 4.92
CA VAL A 69 2.71 -5.74 4.37
C VAL A 69 4.05 -5.92 3.69
N ARG A 70 4.47 -7.17 3.51
CA ARG A 70 5.74 -7.54 2.91
C ARG A 70 5.69 -7.40 1.38
N GLY A 71 6.65 -6.70 0.82
CA GLY A 71 6.96 -6.77 -0.61
C GLY A 71 7.92 -7.91 -0.95
N ASN A 72 8.37 -7.96 -2.19
CA ASN A 72 9.35 -8.96 -2.61
C ASN A 72 10.79 -8.58 -2.22
N CYS A 73 11.00 -7.37 -1.78
CA CYS A 73 12.31 -6.89 -1.35
C CYS A 73 12.51 -6.92 0.17
N GLU A 74 11.47 -7.13 0.97
CA GLU A 74 11.61 -7.25 2.43
C GLU A 74 12.25 -8.58 2.84
N ALA A 75 13.13 -8.48 3.81
CA ALA A 75 13.79 -9.60 4.48
C ALA A 75 13.76 -9.40 6.01
N GLU A 76 14.19 -10.40 6.76
CA GLU A 76 14.26 -10.33 8.22
C GLU A 76 15.10 -9.14 8.72
N VAL A 77 16.09 -8.70 7.94
CA VAL A 77 16.90 -7.53 8.30
C VAL A 77 16.10 -6.22 8.28
N ASP A 78 15.09 -6.12 7.42
CA ASP A 78 14.23 -4.93 7.39
C ASP A 78 13.38 -4.85 8.66
N GLN A 79 12.88 -6.00 9.16
CA GLN A 79 12.18 -6.06 10.45
C GLN A 79 13.09 -5.70 11.64
N MET A 80 14.41 -5.87 11.52
CA MET A 80 15.36 -5.42 12.55
C MET A 80 15.56 -3.89 12.54
N MET A 81 15.20 -3.22 11.45
CA MET A 81 15.36 -1.79 11.25
C MET A 81 14.07 -1.01 11.46
N LEU A 82 12.91 -1.67 11.30
CA LEU A 82 11.58 -1.06 11.37
C LEU A 82 10.89 -1.40 12.69
N ASP A 83 10.35 -0.39 13.36
CA ASP A 83 9.68 -0.49 14.66
C ASP A 83 8.22 -0.94 14.55
N PHE A 84 7.77 -1.31 13.36
CA PHE A 84 6.44 -1.85 13.07
C PHE A 84 6.54 -3.16 12.30
N PRO A 85 5.54 -4.08 12.38
CA PRO A 85 5.53 -5.32 11.61
C PRO A 85 5.53 -5.06 10.10
N CYS A 86 6.45 -5.70 9.36
CA CYS A 86 6.57 -5.51 7.91
C CYS A 86 6.69 -6.82 7.10
N LEU A 87 6.52 -7.99 7.72
CA LEU A 87 6.75 -9.29 7.06
C LEU A 87 5.48 -10.11 6.80
N ALA A 88 4.28 -9.54 6.99
CA ALA A 88 3.03 -10.22 6.66
C ALA A 88 2.75 -10.14 5.15
N ASP A 89 2.43 -11.27 4.51
CA ASP A 89 2.11 -11.29 3.07
C ASP A 89 0.84 -10.51 2.73
N TYR A 90 -0.06 -10.38 3.69
CA TYR A 90 -1.27 -9.57 3.59
C TYR A 90 -1.77 -9.13 4.96
N THR A 91 -2.64 -8.16 4.95
CA THR A 91 -3.48 -7.79 6.09
C THR A 91 -4.87 -7.36 5.61
N VAL A 92 -5.84 -7.35 6.52
CA VAL A 92 -7.21 -6.90 6.22
C VAL A 92 -7.54 -5.72 7.12
N VAL A 93 -7.96 -4.63 6.51
CA VAL A 93 -8.50 -3.47 7.22
C VAL A 93 -10.01 -3.43 7.01
N LEU A 94 -10.77 -3.33 8.08
CA LEU A 94 -12.22 -3.26 8.04
C LEU A 94 -12.66 -1.82 8.33
N ASP A 95 -13.35 -1.22 7.36
CA ASP A 95 -14.03 0.06 7.56
C ASP A 95 -15.53 -0.19 7.76
N SER A 96 -15.99 0.00 8.99
CA SER A 96 -17.36 -0.29 9.40
C SER A 96 -18.38 0.79 9.02
N GLY A 97 -17.99 1.79 8.23
CA GLY A 97 -18.84 2.94 7.98
C GLY A 97 -19.02 3.84 9.23
N ARG A 98 -19.57 5.03 9.06
CA ARG A 98 -19.54 6.07 10.10
C ARG A 98 -20.70 6.09 11.07
N THR A 99 -21.78 5.39 10.82
CA THR A 99 -22.97 5.53 11.67
C THR A 99 -23.39 4.22 12.31
N ALA A 100 -23.92 4.31 13.53
CA ALA A 100 -24.56 3.17 14.20
C ALA A 100 -25.75 2.58 13.42
N LYS A 101 -26.23 3.28 12.39
CA LYS A 101 -27.28 2.83 11.49
C LYS A 101 -26.67 1.94 10.40
N ASP A 102 -25.48 2.30 9.91
CA ASP A 102 -24.76 1.56 8.87
C ASP A 102 -24.17 0.26 9.43
N LEU A 103 -23.81 0.22 10.73
CA LEU A 103 -23.35 -1.00 11.42
C LEU A 103 -24.39 -2.14 11.47
N ARG A 104 -25.65 -1.87 11.15
CA ARG A 104 -26.70 -2.90 11.08
C ARG A 104 -26.86 -3.47 9.67
N ASP A 105 -26.28 -2.83 8.69
CA ASP A 105 -26.25 -3.30 7.31
C ASP A 105 -24.86 -3.95 7.08
N ALA A 106 -24.85 -5.29 7.00
CA ALA A 106 -23.62 -6.03 6.73
C ALA A 106 -23.00 -5.67 5.35
N HIS A 107 -23.73 -4.97 4.49
CA HIS A 107 -23.24 -4.46 3.22
C HIS A 107 -22.58 -3.08 3.31
N ALA A 108 -22.62 -2.42 4.47
CA ALA A 108 -21.97 -1.12 4.69
C ALA A 108 -20.50 -1.24 5.14
N MET A 109 -19.99 -2.46 5.33
CA MET A 109 -18.61 -2.69 5.73
C MET A 109 -17.73 -2.87 4.50
N HIS A 110 -16.70 -2.01 4.35
CA HIS A 110 -15.67 -2.19 3.35
C HIS A 110 -14.54 -3.05 3.90
N GLU A 111 -14.28 -4.18 3.25
CA GLU A 111 -13.10 -5.00 3.50
C GLU A 111 -11.98 -4.55 2.55
N LEU A 112 -10.88 -4.04 3.11
CA LEU A 112 -9.69 -3.68 2.36
C LEU A 112 -8.64 -4.78 2.55
N PHE A 113 -8.44 -5.60 1.54
CA PHE A 113 -7.39 -6.61 1.49
C PHE A 113 -6.10 -5.97 0.99
N CYS A 114 -5.15 -5.78 1.90
CA CYS A 114 -3.88 -5.10 1.63
C CYS A 114 -2.78 -6.14 1.41
N THR A 115 -2.08 -6.07 0.29
CA THR A 115 -0.95 -6.94 -0.05
C THR A 115 0.04 -6.18 -0.94
N HIS A 116 1.27 -6.68 -1.07
CA HIS A 116 2.15 -6.17 -2.14
C HIS A 116 1.75 -6.73 -3.51
N GLY A 117 1.17 -7.92 -3.56
CA GLY A 117 0.67 -8.56 -4.77
C GLY A 117 1.61 -9.60 -5.38
N HIS A 118 2.91 -9.56 -5.14
CA HIS A 118 3.90 -10.47 -5.74
C HIS A 118 3.64 -11.96 -5.46
N VAL A 119 2.99 -12.31 -4.35
CA VAL A 119 2.65 -13.72 -4.01
C VAL A 119 1.38 -14.21 -4.70
N TYR A 120 0.58 -13.32 -5.26
CA TYR A 120 -0.70 -13.63 -5.89
C TYR A 120 -0.66 -13.60 -7.43
N GLY A 121 0.48 -13.30 -8.01
CA GLY A 121 0.68 -13.31 -9.45
C GLY A 121 1.37 -14.57 -9.95
N PRO A 122 1.18 -14.99 -11.22
CA PRO A 122 1.89 -16.12 -11.81
C PRO A 122 3.38 -15.81 -11.88
N GLY A 123 4.19 -16.73 -11.30
CA GLY A 123 5.64 -16.56 -11.27
C GLY A 123 6.14 -15.35 -10.48
N LEU A 124 5.36 -14.85 -9.52
CA LEU A 124 5.66 -13.66 -8.72
C LEU A 124 5.79 -12.36 -9.55
N HIS A 125 5.16 -12.29 -10.71
CA HIS A 125 5.28 -11.16 -11.63
C HIS A 125 4.02 -10.33 -11.78
N ASN A 126 2.87 -10.88 -11.43
CA ASN A 126 1.60 -10.19 -11.47
C ASN A 126 1.01 -10.08 -10.06
N SER A 127 -0.04 -9.33 -9.90
CA SER A 127 -0.49 -8.91 -8.59
C SER A 127 -1.89 -9.39 -8.20
N THR A 128 -2.67 -9.89 -9.14
CA THR A 128 -4.10 -10.15 -8.89
C THR A 128 -4.64 -11.47 -9.44
N ASP A 129 -3.87 -12.22 -10.23
CA ASP A 129 -4.40 -13.41 -10.93
C ASP A 129 -4.75 -14.59 -10.00
N ASN A 130 -4.12 -14.68 -8.83
CA ASN A 130 -4.28 -15.76 -7.87
C ASN A 130 -4.72 -15.25 -6.49
N LEU A 131 -5.60 -14.25 -6.45
CA LEU A 131 -6.15 -13.75 -5.19
C LEU A 131 -6.86 -14.86 -4.41
N PRO A 132 -6.82 -14.81 -3.08
CA PRO A 132 -7.66 -15.69 -2.26
C PRO A 132 -9.14 -15.39 -2.48
N LYS A 133 -10.02 -16.25 -1.99
CA LYS A 133 -11.46 -15.95 -1.99
C LYS A 133 -11.73 -14.78 -1.04
N LEU A 134 -12.16 -13.67 -1.59
CA LEU A 134 -12.56 -12.46 -0.89
C LEU A 134 -14.07 -12.32 -0.89
N ALA A 135 -14.60 -11.50 0.00
CA ALA A 135 -16.02 -11.14 0.00
C ALA A 135 -16.36 -10.28 -1.23
N ASP A 136 -17.64 -10.32 -1.62
CA ASP A 136 -18.13 -9.45 -2.69
C ASP A 136 -17.98 -7.97 -2.28
N ASN A 137 -17.61 -7.12 -3.25
CA ASN A 137 -17.29 -5.70 -3.05
C ASN A 137 -16.07 -5.41 -2.16
N SER A 138 -15.19 -6.39 -1.89
CA SER A 138 -13.92 -6.12 -1.25
C SER A 138 -13.02 -5.24 -2.12
N ILE A 139 -12.20 -4.43 -1.47
CA ILE A 139 -11.20 -3.58 -2.12
C ILE A 139 -9.83 -4.23 -1.95
N VAL A 140 -9.14 -4.50 -3.06
CA VAL A 140 -7.77 -5.03 -3.05
C VAL A 140 -6.80 -3.89 -3.24
N LEU A 141 -5.99 -3.61 -2.22
CA LEU A 141 -4.89 -2.64 -2.26
C LEU A 141 -3.59 -3.40 -2.52
N TYR A 142 -2.88 -3.08 -3.60
CA TYR A 142 -1.64 -3.77 -3.96
C TYR A 142 -0.59 -2.83 -4.56
N GLY A 143 0.68 -3.23 -4.59
CA GLY A 143 1.82 -2.50 -5.11
C GLY A 143 2.54 -3.25 -6.24
N HIS A 144 3.88 -3.39 -6.16
CA HIS A 144 4.74 -4.23 -6.97
C HIS A 144 4.91 -3.82 -8.44
N THR A 145 3.84 -3.42 -9.13
CA THR A 145 3.91 -3.10 -10.56
C THR A 145 4.47 -1.72 -10.83
N HIS A 146 4.46 -0.83 -9.85
CA HIS A 146 4.82 0.59 -9.93
C HIS A 146 3.94 1.40 -10.91
N ILE A 147 2.72 0.92 -11.17
CA ILE A 147 1.76 1.50 -12.10
C ILE A 147 0.46 1.75 -11.34
N LYS A 148 -0.08 2.94 -11.45
CA LYS A 148 -1.39 3.28 -10.87
C LYS A 148 -2.51 2.46 -11.52
N VAL A 149 -3.36 1.87 -10.69
CA VAL A 149 -4.55 1.13 -11.12
C VAL A 149 -5.72 1.52 -10.23
N ASP A 150 -6.90 1.67 -10.81
CA ASP A 150 -8.19 1.77 -10.12
C ASP A 150 -9.25 1.19 -11.05
N GLU A 151 -9.56 -0.09 -10.85
CA GLU A 151 -10.40 -0.85 -11.77
C GLU A 151 -11.32 -1.82 -11.00
N ALA A 152 -12.45 -2.17 -11.63
CA ALA A 152 -13.27 -3.29 -11.20
C ALA A 152 -12.67 -4.61 -11.72
N LEU A 153 -12.65 -5.64 -10.88
CA LEU A 153 -12.16 -6.98 -11.22
C LEU A 153 -13.23 -8.00 -10.85
N THR A 154 -13.67 -8.79 -11.83
CA THR A 154 -14.60 -9.90 -11.60
C THR A 154 -13.82 -11.20 -11.42
N VAL A 155 -13.98 -11.87 -10.28
CA VAL A 155 -13.39 -13.16 -9.98
C VAL A 155 -14.49 -14.19 -9.72
N GLY A 156 -14.83 -14.97 -10.73
CA GLY A 156 -15.99 -15.87 -10.68
C GLY A 156 -17.32 -15.09 -10.62
N GLU A 157 -18.02 -15.16 -9.50
CA GLU A 157 -19.28 -14.42 -9.24
C GLU A 157 -19.09 -13.21 -8.33
N VAL A 158 -17.82 -12.88 -7.95
CA VAL A 158 -17.49 -11.83 -7.01
C VAL A 158 -16.95 -10.61 -7.76
N GLU A 159 -17.47 -9.45 -7.45
CA GLU A 159 -16.97 -8.16 -7.92
C GLU A 159 -16.02 -7.56 -6.87
N LEU A 160 -14.84 -7.18 -7.31
CA LEU A 160 -13.79 -6.54 -6.49
C LEU A 160 -13.44 -5.19 -7.09
N ARG A 161 -12.98 -4.25 -6.27
CA ARG A 161 -12.24 -3.08 -6.74
C ARG A 161 -10.77 -3.32 -6.48
N VAL A 162 -9.91 -3.18 -7.50
CA VAL A 162 -8.47 -3.30 -7.36
C VAL A 162 -7.83 -1.93 -7.50
N PHE A 163 -6.97 -1.59 -6.55
CA PHE A 163 -6.31 -0.29 -6.50
C PHE A 163 -4.82 -0.45 -6.23
N ASN A 164 -4.01 0.17 -7.07
CA ASN A 164 -2.56 0.26 -6.89
C ASN A 164 -2.18 1.76 -6.81
N PRO A 165 -1.56 2.23 -5.72
CA PRO A 165 -1.21 3.64 -5.57
C PRO A 165 -0.11 4.11 -6.53
N GLY A 166 0.51 3.21 -7.30
CA GLY A 166 1.74 3.45 -8.04
C GLY A 166 2.97 3.30 -7.14
N SER A 167 4.07 3.90 -7.53
CA SER A 167 5.31 3.89 -6.74
C SER A 167 5.63 5.27 -6.21
N VAL A 168 6.06 5.33 -4.96
CA VAL A 168 6.57 6.55 -4.33
C VAL A 168 7.88 6.99 -4.98
N SER A 169 8.78 6.07 -5.34
CA SER A 169 10.14 6.44 -5.78
C SER A 169 10.51 6.04 -7.20
N ILE A 170 9.96 4.94 -7.73
CA ILE A 170 10.36 4.38 -9.03
C ILE A 170 9.11 4.11 -9.89
N PRO A 171 8.33 5.13 -10.25
CA PRO A 171 7.12 4.94 -11.05
C PRO A 171 7.45 4.47 -12.46
N LYS A 172 6.62 3.56 -13.00
CA LYS A 172 6.70 3.10 -14.41
C LYS A 172 5.68 3.75 -15.32
N ASP A 173 4.80 4.57 -14.76
CA ASP A 173 3.74 5.30 -15.46
C ASP A 173 3.94 6.82 -15.48
N GLY A 174 5.14 7.28 -15.16
CA GLY A 174 5.60 8.65 -15.36
C GLY A 174 5.35 9.62 -14.21
N SER A 175 4.72 9.21 -13.09
CA SER A 175 4.54 10.10 -11.93
C SER A 175 4.58 9.37 -10.60
N HIS A 176 5.32 9.94 -9.66
CA HIS A 176 5.34 9.50 -8.26
C HIS A 176 3.97 9.73 -7.61
N SER A 177 3.51 8.79 -6.80
CA SER A 177 2.13 8.85 -6.31
C SER A 177 1.92 8.07 -5.02
N TYR A 178 0.80 8.38 -4.38
CA TYR A 178 0.19 7.61 -3.31
C TYR A 178 -1.33 7.58 -3.52
N GLY A 179 -2.02 6.78 -2.75
CA GLY A 179 -3.48 6.73 -2.74
C GLY A 179 -4.05 7.30 -1.46
N VAL A 180 -5.27 7.81 -1.54
CA VAL A 180 -6.08 8.18 -0.37
C VAL A 180 -7.38 7.39 -0.43
N TYR A 181 -7.69 6.72 0.66
CA TYR A 181 -9.00 6.14 0.93
C TYR A 181 -9.69 7.00 1.98
N GLU A 182 -10.89 7.45 1.69
CA GLU A 182 -11.73 8.14 2.66
C GLU A 182 -13.20 7.76 2.45
N ASP A 183 -13.82 7.15 3.47
CA ASP A 183 -15.25 6.84 3.50
C ASP A 183 -15.78 6.00 2.32
N GLY A 184 -14.99 5.03 1.86
CA GLY A 184 -15.31 4.17 0.72
C GLY A 184 -14.80 4.68 -0.63
N GLU A 185 -14.37 5.95 -0.71
CA GLU A 185 -13.80 6.52 -1.92
C GLU A 185 -12.28 6.35 -1.96
N LEU A 186 -11.75 6.04 -3.14
CA LEU A 186 -10.31 5.91 -3.41
C LEU A 186 -9.92 6.84 -4.55
N HIS A 187 -8.76 7.49 -4.40
CA HIS A 187 -8.18 8.27 -5.48
C HIS A 187 -6.66 8.31 -5.40
N HIS A 188 -6.01 8.55 -6.54
CA HIS A 188 -4.57 8.77 -6.62
C HIS A 188 -4.24 10.23 -6.37
N VAL A 189 -3.10 10.46 -5.69
CA VAL A 189 -2.51 11.78 -5.51
C VAL A 189 -1.09 11.75 -6.07
N ILE A 190 -0.74 12.72 -6.89
CA ILE A 190 0.61 12.87 -7.42
C ILE A 190 1.50 13.49 -6.33
N LEU A 191 2.64 12.88 -6.13
CA LEU A 191 3.65 13.33 -5.18
C LEU A 191 4.66 14.24 -5.91
N GLU A 192 4.68 15.53 -5.57
CA GLU A 192 5.49 16.56 -6.23
C GLU A 192 6.76 16.93 -5.42
#